data_01b3206ef50650f9318b9e59fad8c8ed
#
_entry.id   01b3206ef50650f9318b9e59fad8c8ed
#
_cell.length_a   1.000
_cell.length_b   1.000
_cell.length_c   1.000
_cell.angle_alpha   90.00
_cell.angle_beta   90.00
_cell.angle_gamma   90.00
#
_symmetry.space_group_name_H-M   'P 1'
#
loop_
_entity.id
_entity.type
_entity.pdbx_description
1 polymer ?
#
loop_
_entity_poly.entity_id
_entity_poly.type
_entity_poly.pdbx_seq_one_letter_code
_entity_poly.pdbx_strand_id
1 'polypeptide(L)'
;MHPEVLDAMRPWQDKFFANPSGSHRAARIARKAVDEAREVIAAELGVQAGDVVFTGGGTESDNYAISGSVRARGGTAVCSAVEHHAVLDPVEYHAGRTVAVTADARIDLDDLRCVLDSMTSAGQEVAVVSVMAVNNEVGS
;
A
#
# COMPACT_ATOMS: atom_id res chain seq x y z
N MET A 1 -2.02 18.85 -9.99
CA MET A 1 -0.66 18.28 -10.10
C MET A 1 0.34 19.42 -10.06
N HIS A 2 1.45 19.26 -9.35
CA HIS A 2 2.47 20.30 -9.25
C HIS A 2 3.11 20.55 -10.64
N PRO A 3 3.38 21.83 -11.06
CA PRO A 3 3.89 22.12 -12.41
C PRO A 3 5.20 21.38 -12.75
N GLU A 4 6.14 21.29 -11.82
CA GLU A 4 7.41 20.59 -12.02
C GLU A 4 7.21 19.09 -12.33
N VAL A 5 6.17 18.46 -11.76
CA VAL A 5 5.83 17.07 -12.07
C VAL A 5 5.33 16.93 -13.49
N LEU A 6 4.50 17.88 -13.97
CA LEU A 6 4.02 17.89 -15.35
C LEU A 6 5.18 18.03 -16.35
N ASP A 7 6.12 18.93 -16.05
CA ASP A 7 7.29 19.16 -16.91
C ASP A 7 8.20 17.92 -16.94
N ALA A 8 8.40 17.24 -15.80
CA ALA A 8 9.16 16.00 -15.72
C ALA A 8 8.49 14.83 -16.48
N MET A 9 7.16 14.79 -16.54
CA MET A 9 6.39 13.75 -17.24
C MET A 9 6.38 13.94 -18.76
N ARG A 10 6.39 15.19 -19.24
CA ARG A 10 6.20 15.53 -20.65
C ARG A 10 7.14 14.78 -21.63
N PRO A 11 8.47 14.65 -21.39
CA PRO A 11 9.36 13.91 -22.28
C PRO A 11 9.00 12.42 -22.42
N TRP A 12 8.36 11.83 -21.42
CA TRP A 12 7.96 10.42 -21.42
C TRP A 12 6.66 10.18 -22.19
N GLN A 13 5.87 11.23 -22.43
CA GLN A 13 4.64 11.17 -23.20
C GLN A 13 4.87 11.36 -24.70
N ASP A 14 5.90 12.11 -25.10
CA ASP A 14 6.12 12.49 -26.50
C ASP A 14 7.40 11.91 -27.14
N LYS A 15 8.50 11.73 -26.37
CA LYS A 15 9.80 11.34 -26.93
C LYS A 15 10.30 9.97 -26.50
N PHE A 16 10.12 9.66 -25.23
CA PHE A 16 10.76 8.50 -24.59
C PHE A 16 9.76 7.39 -24.22
N PHE A 17 8.56 7.45 -24.81
CA PHE A 17 7.55 6.42 -24.58
C PHE A 17 8.01 5.08 -25.17
N ALA A 18 8.10 4.07 -24.34
CA ALA A 18 8.39 2.69 -24.73
C ALA A 18 8.05 1.72 -23.60
N ASN A 19 7.77 0.47 -23.96
CA ASN A 19 7.63 -0.58 -22.96
C ASN A 19 9.00 -0.86 -22.33
N PRO A 20 9.19 -0.64 -21.01
CA PRO A 20 10.47 -0.86 -20.33
C PRO A 20 10.94 -2.33 -20.31
N SER A 21 10.06 -3.28 -20.63
CA SER A 21 10.40 -4.71 -20.72
C SER A 21 11.07 -5.09 -22.05
N GLY A 22 11.08 -4.19 -23.05
CA GLY A 22 11.70 -4.46 -24.33
C GLY A 22 13.23 -4.48 -24.29
N SER A 23 13.85 -5.06 -25.32
CA SER A 23 15.32 -5.17 -25.45
C SER A 23 15.96 -4.03 -26.27
N HIS A 24 15.16 -3.22 -26.96
CA HIS A 24 15.65 -2.16 -27.84
C HIS A 24 16.04 -0.88 -27.07
N ARG A 25 16.74 0.04 -27.75
CA ARG A 25 17.29 1.26 -27.12
C ARG A 25 16.24 2.09 -26.38
N ALA A 26 15.06 2.32 -26.96
CA ALA A 26 14.01 3.11 -26.34
C ALA A 26 13.48 2.45 -25.05
N ALA A 27 13.32 1.12 -25.07
CA ALA A 27 12.93 0.36 -23.89
C ALA A 27 13.96 0.47 -22.74
N ARG A 28 15.26 0.43 -23.08
CA ARG A 28 16.32 0.60 -22.06
C ARG A 28 16.31 2.00 -21.43
N ILE A 29 16.00 3.03 -22.20
CA ILE A 29 15.84 4.41 -21.69
C ILE A 29 14.67 4.47 -20.71
N ALA A 30 13.51 3.91 -21.10
CA ALA A 30 12.35 3.88 -20.21
C ALA A 30 12.60 3.06 -18.95
N ARG A 31 13.25 1.89 -19.06
CA ARG A 31 13.63 1.07 -17.90
C ARG A 31 14.54 1.82 -16.94
N LYS A 32 15.58 2.46 -17.47
CA LYS A 32 16.51 3.24 -16.64
C LYS A 32 15.80 4.30 -15.83
N ALA A 33 14.85 5.03 -16.40
CA ALA A 33 14.08 6.04 -15.70
C ALA A 33 13.21 5.45 -14.56
N VAL A 34 12.60 4.29 -14.81
CA VAL A 34 11.82 3.60 -13.77
C VAL A 34 12.73 3.11 -12.63
N ASP A 35 13.90 2.58 -12.97
CA ASP A 35 14.86 2.09 -11.98
C ASP A 35 15.45 3.25 -11.15
N GLU A 36 15.83 4.36 -11.78
CA GLU A 36 16.28 5.57 -11.09
C GLU A 36 15.20 6.16 -10.16
N ALA A 37 13.94 6.21 -10.61
CA ALA A 37 12.84 6.65 -9.76
C ALA A 37 12.65 5.73 -8.54
N ARG A 38 12.79 4.42 -8.73
CA ARG A 38 12.71 3.43 -7.66
C ARG A 38 13.83 3.61 -6.64
N GLU A 39 15.07 3.84 -7.11
CA GLU A 39 16.23 4.10 -6.25
C GLU A 39 16.04 5.36 -5.40
N VAL A 40 15.54 6.44 -6.00
CA VAL A 40 15.27 7.70 -5.28
C VAL A 40 14.22 7.48 -4.18
N ILE A 41 13.08 6.82 -4.49
CA ILE A 41 12.04 6.54 -3.51
C ILE A 41 12.58 5.63 -2.39
N ALA A 42 13.32 4.60 -2.74
CA ALA A 42 13.92 3.68 -1.77
C ALA A 42 14.88 4.39 -0.81
N ALA A 43 15.71 5.30 -1.33
CA ALA A 43 16.64 6.10 -0.52
C ALA A 43 15.90 7.01 0.47
N GLU A 44 14.83 7.68 0.03
CA GLU A 44 14.01 8.56 0.90
C GLU A 44 13.27 7.76 1.99
N LEU A 45 12.86 6.52 1.70
CA LEU A 45 12.18 5.66 2.65
C LEU A 45 13.13 4.81 3.52
N GLY A 46 14.44 4.81 3.23
CA GLY A 46 15.42 4.00 3.94
C GLY A 46 15.27 2.48 3.69
N VAL A 47 14.78 2.08 2.53
CA VAL A 47 14.58 0.68 2.10
C VAL A 47 15.44 0.35 0.87
N GLN A 48 15.45 -0.91 0.43
CA GLN A 48 16.12 -1.29 -0.81
C GLN A 48 15.24 -0.99 -2.03
N ALA A 49 15.85 -0.71 -3.17
CA ALA A 49 15.11 -0.46 -4.42
C ALA A 49 14.21 -1.65 -4.81
N GLY A 50 14.59 -2.87 -4.48
CA GLY A 50 13.79 -4.08 -4.70
C GLY A 50 12.51 -4.16 -3.87
N ASP A 51 12.42 -3.40 -2.77
CA ASP A 51 11.23 -3.35 -1.91
C ASP A 51 10.17 -2.35 -2.41
N VAL A 52 10.52 -1.51 -3.39
CA VAL A 52 9.62 -0.51 -3.97
C VAL A 52 8.88 -1.11 -5.17
N VAL A 53 7.57 -1.19 -5.09
CA VAL A 53 6.69 -1.68 -6.16
C VAL A 53 5.81 -0.55 -6.67
N PHE A 54 5.89 -0.24 -7.96
CA PHE A 54 4.98 0.69 -8.62
C PHE A 54 3.67 -0.02 -8.98
N THR A 55 2.55 0.61 -8.69
CA THR A 55 1.20 0.12 -8.96
C THR A 55 0.41 1.14 -9.78
N GLY A 56 -0.75 0.76 -10.27
CA GLY A 56 -1.66 1.64 -11.00
C GLY A 56 -2.38 2.67 -10.12
N GLY A 57 -2.29 2.54 -8.78
CA GLY A 57 -2.89 3.47 -7.84
C GLY A 57 -3.01 2.89 -6.43
N GLY A 58 -3.52 3.70 -5.48
CA GLY A 58 -3.65 3.34 -4.07
C GLY A 58 -4.48 2.07 -3.86
N THR A 59 -5.59 1.93 -4.56
CA THR A 59 -6.45 0.73 -4.45
C THR A 59 -5.70 -0.56 -4.79
N GLU A 60 -4.86 -0.56 -5.82
CA GLU A 60 -4.03 -1.71 -6.15
C GLU A 60 -2.96 -1.94 -5.09
N SER A 61 -2.32 -0.86 -4.60
CA SER A 61 -1.32 -0.95 -3.55
C SER A 61 -1.87 -1.56 -2.27
N ASP A 62 -3.02 -1.09 -1.81
CA ASP A 62 -3.66 -1.57 -0.59
C ASP A 62 -4.10 -3.03 -0.73
N ASN A 63 -4.72 -3.39 -1.85
CA ASN A 63 -5.05 -4.79 -2.15
C ASN A 63 -3.81 -5.68 -2.21
N TYR A 64 -2.71 -5.19 -2.78
CA TYR A 64 -1.45 -5.92 -2.85
C TYR A 64 -0.87 -6.14 -1.46
N ALA A 65 -0.90 -5.12 -0.59
CA ALA A 65 -0.41 -5.20 0.78
C ALA A 65 -1.24 -6.17 1.62
N ILE A 66 -2.57 -6.04 1.62
CA ILE A 66 -3.46 -6.88 2.44
C ILE A 66 -3.48 -8.33 1.93
N SER A 67 -3.89 -8.54 0.68
CA SER A 67 -4.00 -9.89 0.11
C SER A 67 -2.64 -10.57 -0.03
N GLY A 68 -1.58 -9.82 -0.33
CA GLY A 68 -0.22 -10.31 -0.39
C GLY A 68 0.26 -10.81 0.96
N SER A 69 0.03 -10.06 2.03
CA SER A 69 0.41 -10.45 3.39
C SER A 69 -0.32 -11.72 3.84
N VAL A 70 -1.64 -11.78 3.63
CA VAL A 70 -2.44 -12.97 3.98
C VAL A 70 -1.98 -14.20 3.20
N ARG A 71 -1.69 -14.07 1.91
CA ARG A 71 -1.23 -15.20 1.08
C ARG A 71 0.18 -15.66 1.43
N ALA A 72 1.09 -14.72 1.74
CA ALA A 72 2.48 -15.04 2.00
C ALA A 72 2.73 -15.61 3.40
N ARG A 73 2.01 -15.11 4.39
CA ARG A 73 2.20 -15.48 5.81
C ARG A 73 1.17 -16.46 6.33
N GLY A 74 0.02 -16.57 5.67
CA GLY A 74 -1.18 -17.13 6.28
C GLY A 74 -1.76 -16.17 7.33
N GLY A 75 -2.80 -16.60 8.02
CA GLY A 75 -3.40 -15.83 9.10
C GLY A 75 -4.44 -14.79 8.62
N THR A 76 -4.80 -13.89 9.50
CA THR A 76 -5.93 -12.98 9.38
C THR A 76 -5.47 -11.54 9.21
N ALA A 77 -6.10 -10.78 8.33
CA ALA A 77 -5.93 -9.34 8.23
C ALA A 77 -6.81 -8.62 9.25
N VAL A 78 -6.28 -7.56 9.85
CA VAL A 78 -7.00 -6.68 10.79
C VAL A 78 -6.88 -5.24 10.29
N CYS A 79 -7.93 -4.45 10.38
CA CYS A 79 -7.86 -3.03 10.02
C CYS A 79 -8.76 -2.17 10.90
N SER A 80 -8.57 -0.84 10.87
CA SER A 80 -9.49 0.06 11.53
C SER A 80 -10.84 0.12 10.81
N ALA A 81 -11.92 0.38 11.55
CA ALA A 81 -13.28 0.45 10.98
C ALA A 81 -13.51 1.66 10.05
N VAL A 82 -12.59 2.60 10.01
CA VAL A 82 -12.66 3.82 9.19
C VAL A 82 -11.63 3.84 8.05
N GLU A 83 -11.08 2.68 7.70
CA GLU A 83 -10.20 2.55 6.55
C GLU A 83 -10.93 2.89 5.24
N HIS A 84 -10.16 3.23 4.21
CA HIS A 84 -10.69 3.33 2.86
C HIS A 84 -11.15 1.95 2.36
N HIS A 85 -12.16 1.90 1.49
CA HIS A 85 -12.66 0.64 0.91
C HIS A 85 -11.57 -0.22 0.23
N ALA A 86 -10.52 0.41 -0.29
CA ALA A 86 -9.36 -0.30 -0.81
C ALA A 86 -8.68 -1.25 0.21
N VAL A 87 -8.88 -1.00 1.51
CA VAL A 87 -8.41 -1.83 2.63
C VAL A 87 -9.55 -2.66 3.22
N LEU A 88 -10.74 -2.04 3.45
CA LEU A 88 -11.89 -2.75 4.04
C LEU A 88 -12.32 -3.95 3.20
N ASP A 89 -12.49 -3.77 1.89
CA ASP A 89 -12.97 -4.82 1.00
C ASP A 89 -12.04 -6.06 0.97
N PRO A 90 -10.71 -5.93 0.79
CA PRO A 90 -9.83 -7.10 0.87
C PRO A 90 -9.74 -7.70 2.27
N VAL A 91 -9.84 -6.93 3.35
CA VAL A 91 -9.92 -7.48 4.71
C VAL A 91 -11.19 -8.32 4.88
N GLU A 92 -12.34 -7.83 4.45
CA GLU A 92 -13.60 -8.57 4.46
C GLU A 92 -13.52 -9.84 3.57
N TYR A 93 -12.99 -9.70 2.36
CA TYR A 93 -12.81 -10.83 1.43
C TYR A 93 -11.99 -11.98 2.04
N HIS A 94 -10.99 -11.67 2.86
CA HIS A 94 -10.16 -12.64 3.57
C HIS A 94 -10.72 -13.02 4.95
N ALA A 95 -11.99 -12.74 5.23
CA ALA A 95 -12.63 -12.98 6.53
C ALA A 95 -11.82 -12.36 7.70
N GLY A 96 -11.24 -11.19 7.46
CA GLY A 96 -10.48 -10.42 8.43
C GLY A 96 -11.36 -9.77 9.50
N ARG A 97 -10.75 -8.94 10.33
CA ARG A 97 -11.45 -8.25 11.44
C ARG A 97 -11.25 -6.75 11.37
N THR A 98 -12.26 -6.02 11.79
CA THR A 98 -12.17 -4.58 12.01
C THR A 98 -12.06 -4.27 13.49
N VAL A 99 -11.31 -3.22 13.80
CA VAL A 99 -11.15 -2.64 15.12
C VAL A 99 -11.97 -1.37 15.21
N ALA A 100 -12.67 -1.19 16.30
CA ALA A 100 -13.47 0.00 16.57
C ALA A 100 -12.63 1.28 16.60
N VAL A 101 -13.28 2.41 16.41
CA VAL A 101 -12.68 3.74 16.52
C VAL A 101 -13.40 4.58 17.55
N THR A 102 -12.71 5.56 18.09
CA THR A 102 -13.29 6.59 18.96
C THR A 102 -14.23 7.54 18.19
N ALA A 103 -14.95 8.41 18.90
CA ALA A 103 -15.80 9.42 18.28
C ALA A 103 -15.03 10.38 17.34
N ASP A 104 -13.72 10.55 17.55
CA ASP A 104 -12.83 11.34 16.70
C ASP A 104 -12.24 10.54 15.54
N ALA A 105 -12.79 9.35 15.22
CA ALA A 105 -12.33 8.43 14.18
C ALA A 105 -10.88 7.95 14.34
N ARG A 106 -10.34 7.97 15.54
CA ARG A 106 -9.03 7.38 15.87
C ARG A 106 -9.21 5.92 16.28
N ILE A 107 -8.25 5.09 15.94
CA ILE A 107 -8.29 3.69 16.37
C ILE A 107 -8.42 3.57 17.90
N ASP A 108 -9.35 2.73 18.34
CA ASP A 108 -9.48 2.37 19.75
C ASP A 108 -8.41 1.32 20.10
N LEU A 109 -7.40 1.76 20.87
CA LEU A 109 -6.27 0.90 21.23
C LEU A 109 -6.66 -0.22 22.21
N ASP A 110 -7.71 -0.03 23.00
CA ASP A 110 -8.18 -1.07 23.90
C ASP A 110 -8.95 -2.14 23.13
N ASP A 111 -9.78 -1.76 22.16
CA ASP A 111 -10.41 -2.71 21.24
C ASP A 111 -9.38 -3.43 20.37
N LEU A 112 -8.38 -2.72 19.85
CA LEU A 112 -7.28 -3.36 19.09
C LEU A 112 -6.60 -4.44 19.94
N ARG A 113 -6.28 -4.14 21.19
CA ARG A 113 -5.66 -5.10 22.11
C ARG A 113 -6.58 -6.30 22.34
N CYS A 114 -7.87 -6.07 22.60
CA CYS A 114 -8.86 -7.14 22.78
C CYS A 114 -8.97 -8.05 21.53
N VAL A 115 -9.00 -7.46 20.34
CA VAL A 115 -9.04 -8.22 19.07
C VAL A 115 -7.80 -9.09 18.94
N LEU A 116 -6.60 -8.53 19.12
CA LEU A 116 -5.33 -9.26 18.98
C LEU A 116 -5.19 -10.38 20.03
N ASP A 117 -5.55 -10.11 21.28
CA ASP A 117 -5.51 -11.09 22.38
C ASP A 117 -6.50 -12.24 22.13
N SER A 118 -7.70 -11.93 21.62
CA SER A 118 -8.70 -12.93 21.28
C SER A 118 -8.23 -13.86 20.16
N MET A 119 -7.56 -13.30 19.13
CA MET A 119 -7.00 -14.05 18.03
C MET A 119 -5.86 -14.95 18.49
N THR A 120 -4.96 -14.42 19.31
CA THR A 120 -3.85 -15.18 19.90
C THR A 120 -4.38 -16.36 20.74
N SER A 121 -5.39 -16.10 21.58
CA SER A 121 -6.02 -17.13 22.42
C SER A 121 -6.71 -18.22 21.59
N ALA A 122 -7.21 -17.89 20.40
CA ALA A 122 -7.80 -18.81 19.47
C ALA A 122 -6.78 -19.54 18.57
N GLY A 123 -5.48 -19.27 18.75
CA GLY A 123 -4.42 -19.83 17.88
C GLY A 123 -4.45 -19.26 16.45
N GLN A 124 -5.06 -18.10 16.25
CA GLN A 124 -5.11 -17.41 14.95
C GLN A 124 -3.90 -16.47 14.83
N GLU A 125 -3.15 -16.60 13.75
CA GLU A 125 -2.06 -15.68 13.43
C GLU A 125 -2.59 -14.41 12.76
N VAL A 126 -1.96 -13.27 13.04
CA VAL A 126 -2.23 -11.99 12.38
C VAL A 126 -1.23 -11.81 11.25
N ALA A 127 -1.72 -11.77 10.01
CA ALA A 127 -0.89 -11.56 8.83
C ALA A 127 -0.47 -10.08 8.67
N VAL A 128 -1.42 -9.17 8.93
CA VAL A 128 -1.22 -7.72 8.78
C VAL A 128 -2.24 -6.97 9.62
N VAL A 129 -1.81 -5.84 10.17
CA VAL A 129 -2.69 -4.83 10.78
C VAL A 129 -2.54 -3.55 9.95
N SER A 130 -3.66 -3.03 9.43
CA SER A 130 -3.71 -1.79 8.66
C SER A 130 -4.42 -0.70 9.43
N VAL A 131 -3.76 0.43 9.59
CA VAL A 131 -4.33 1.63 10.23
C VAL A 131 -3.87 2.83 9.42
N MET A 132 -4.82 3.56 8.83
CA MET A 132 -4.45 4.75 8.06
C MET A 132 -3.93 5.86 9.00
N ALA A 133 -2.89 6.55 8.55
CA ALA A 133 -2.24 7.58 9.34
C ALA A 133 -3.09 8.86 9.46
N VAL A 134 -3.87 9.15 8.42
CA VAL A 134 -4.78 10.30 8.36
C VAL A 134 -6.00 9.88 7.54
N ASN A 135 -7.18 9.97 8.14
CA ASN A 135 -8.42 9.67 7.43
C ASN A 135 -8.72 10.76 6.39
N ASN A 136 -8.98 10.37 5.16
CA ASN A 136 -9.18 11.29 4.03
C ASN A 136 -10.48 12.10 4.11
N GLU A 137 -11.44 11.71 4.94
CA GLU A 137 -12.74 12.40 5.08
C GLU A 137 -12.75 13.33 6.29
N VAL A 138 -12.21 12.90 7.42
CA VAL A 138 -12.29 13.65 8.68
C VAL A 138 -10.95 14.22 9.15
N GLY A 139 -9.83 13.81 8.56
CA GLY A 139 -8.51 14.39 8.82
C GLY A 139 -7.89 13.97 10.16
N SER A 140 -8.41 12.93 10.79
CA SER A 140 -7.91 12.40 12.09
C SER A 140 -6.99 11.22 11.88
#